data_9327f508a473729a85ba6b5bf6ce08a6
#
_entry.id   9327f508a473729a85ba6b5bf6ce08a6
#
_cell.length_a   1.000
_cell.length_b   1.000
_cell.length_c   1.000
_cell.angle_alpha   90.00
_cell.angle_beta   90.00
_cell.angle_gamma   90.00
#
_symmetry.space_group_name_H-M   'P 1'
#
loop_
_entity.id
_entity.type
_entity.pdbx_description
1 polymer ?
#
loop_
_entity_poly.entity_id
_entity_poly.type
_entity_poly.pdbx_seq_one_letter_code
_entity_poly.pdbx_strand_id
1 'polypeptide(L)'
;MKTRVRPLRRSDHDAVFKMMAEPEAVAMAAFTADDPTDRAAFDEHMEHVLTIREADHWAVTDGDGTLVGTIARFPSEEGHLEVTYWIAQAHWGQGHASRALALLLEQTDRPVLARVALDNLGSRRVLEKAGFEVVGSNRDYAPGRHAETEELILRLS
;
A
#
# COMPACT_ATOMS: atom_id res chain seq x y z
N MET A 1 -20.55 2.19 3.05
CA MET A 1 -19.96 1.05 2.32
C MET A 1 -19.20 0.16 3.27
N LYS A 2 -19.29 -1.14 3.05
CA LYS A 2 -18.50 -2.07 3.83
C LYS A 2 -17.11 -2.27 3.21
N THR A 3 -16.14 -2.44 4.08
CA THR A 3 -14.79 -2.82 3.72
C THR A 3 -14.37 -3.97 4.63
N ARG A 4 -13.81 -5.02 4.03
CA ARG A 4 -13.28 -6.15 4.78
C ARG A 4 -11.86 -6.44 4.34
N VAL A 5 -11.11 -7.09 5.20
CA VAL A 5 -9.78 -7.59 4.89
C VAL A 5 -9.76 -9.10 5.14
N ARG A 6 -9.08 -9.80 4.27
CA ARG A 6 -8.82 -11.25 4.41
C ARG A 6 -7.43 -11.55 3.89
N PRO A 7 -6.83 -12.70 4.28
CA PRO A 7 -5.53 -13.05 3.74
C PRO A 7 -5.51 -13.03 2.21
N LEU A 8 -4.42 -12.51 1.65
CA LEU A 8 -4.22 -12.50 0.20
C LEU A 8 -3.99 -13.94 -0.27
N ARG A 9 -4.60 -14.28 -1.40
CA ARG A 9 -4.52 -15.62 -2.01
C ARG A 9 -3.82 -15.54 -3.35
N ARG A 10 -3.24 -16.65 -3.79
CA ARG A 10 -2.66 -16.71 -5.15
C ARG A 10 -3.69 -16.44 -6.22
N SER A 11 -4.95 -16.82 -6.01
CA SER A 11 -6.05 -16.52 -6.93
C SER A 11 -6.36 -15.02 -7.05
N ASP A 12 -5.87 -14.18 -6.14
CA ASP A 12 -6.02 -12.73 -6.20
C ASP A 12 -4.98 -12.05 -7.11
N HIS A 13 -3.90 -12.74 -7.45
CA HIS A 13 -2.75 -12.13 -8.12
C HIS A 13 -3.09 -11.49 -9.47
N ASP A 14 -4.01 -12.06 -10.24
CA ASP A 14 -4.41 -11.46 -11.52
C ASP A 14 -5.05 -10.09 -11.31
N ALA A 15 -5.98 -9.97 -10.35
CA ALA A 15 -6.64 -8.71 -10.04
C ALA A 15 -5.65 -7.69 -9.46
N VAL A 16 -4.77 -8.14 -8.57
CA VAL A 16 -3.74 -7.28 -7.96
C VAL A 16 -2.78 -6.75 -9.03
N PHE A 17 -2.33 -7.61 -9.93
CA PHE A 17 -1.45 -7.19 -11.01
C PHE A 17 -2.09 -6.11 -11.88
N LYS A 18 -3.35 -6.31 -12.27
CA LYS A 18 -4.09 -5.35 -13.10
C LYS A 18 -4.21 -3.99 -12.42
N MET A 19 -4.59 -3.94 -11.15
CA MET A 19 -4.75 -2.66 -10.47
C MET A 19 -3.43 -1.95 -10.23
N MET A 20 -2.34 -2.67 -10.00
CA MET A 20 -1.00 -2.11 -9.80
C MET A 20 -0.32 -1.70 -11.11
N ALA A 21 -0.91 -2.01 -12.25
CA ALA A 21 -0.45 -1.59 -13.56
C ALA A 21 -1.24 -0.39 -14.12
N GLU A 22 -2.27 0.09 -13.44
CA GLU A 22 -3.06 1.24 -13.86
C GLU A 22 -2.20 2.51 -13.88
N PRO A 23 -2.06 3.19 -15.04
CA PRO A 23 -1.06 4.27 -15.18
C PRO A 23 -1.21 5.43 -14.18
N GLU A 24 -2.43 5.89 -13.93
CA GLU A 24 -2.66 6.99 -12.97
C GLU A 24 -2.32 6.58 -11.54
N ALA A 25 -2.67 5.34 -11.18
CA ALA A 25 -2.37 4.81 -9.86
C ALA A 25 -0.86 4.64 -9.66
N VAL A 26 -0.15 4.15 -10.69
CA VAL A 26 1.30 4.01 -10.67
C VAL A 26 1.98 5.38 -10.52
N ALA A 27 1.55 6.38 -11.27
CA ALA A 27 2.09 7.73 -11.16
C ALA A 27 1.84 8.32 -9.78
N MET A 28 0.65 8.11 -9.22
CA MET A 28 0.29 8.63 -7.89
C MET A 28 1.09 7.96 -6.78
N ALA A 29 1.27 6.65 -6.86
CA ALA A 29 2.07 5.90 -5.89
C ALA A 29 3.57 6.23 -6.00
N ALA A 30 4.04 6.55 -7.19
CA ALA A 30 5.41 6.99 -7.51
C ALA A 30 6.48 5.90 -7.30
N PHE A 31 6.61 5.37 -6.10
CA PHE A 31 7.65 4.39 -5.74
C PHE A 31 7.15 2.95 -5.98
N THR A 32 7.07 2.60 -7.26
CA THR A 32 6.51 1.34 -7.75
C THR A 32 7.59 0.48 -8.39
N ALA A 33 7.19 -0.69 -8.92
CA ALA A 33 8.08 -1.53 -9.73
C ALA A 33 8.60 -0.76 -10.95
N ASP A 34 9.77 -1.13 -11.45
CA ASP A 34 10.39 -0.49 -12.62
C ASP A 34 9.50 -0.61 -13.86
N ASP A 35 8.91 -1.77 -14.09
CA ASP A 35 7.94 -2.01 -15.15
C ASP A 35 6.71 -2.69 -14.56
N PRO A 36 5.64 -1.93 -14.24
CA PRO A 36 4.41 -2.50 -13.67
C PRO A 36 3.66 -3.45 -14.62
N THR A 37 4.02 -3.50 -15.88
CA THR A 37 3.41 -4.39 -16.87
C THR A 37 4.14 -5.73 -17.01
N ASP A 38 5.26 -5.89 -16.35
CA ASP A 38 6.05 -7.13 -16.36
C ASP A 38 5.45 -8.14 -15.38
N ARG A 39 4.62 -9.05 -15.90
CA ARG A 39 3.96 -10.07 -15.09
C ARG A 39 4.94 -11.03 -14.42
N ALA A 40 6.01 -11.40 -15.11
CA ALA A 40 7.00 -12.32 -14.56
C ALA A 40 7.70 -11.70 -13.34
N ALA A 41 8.07 -10.42 -13.44
CA ALA A 41 8.66 -9.69 -12.32
C ALA A 41 7.68 -9.55 -11.16
N PHE A 42 6.40 -9.30 -11.45
CA PHE A 42 5.35 -9.24 -10.44
C PHE A 42 5.21 -10.57 -9.69
N ASP A 43 5.13 -11.68 -10.43
CA ASP A 43 4.99 -13.01 -9.83
C ASP A 43 6.19 -13.36 -8.96
N GLU A 44 7.40 -13.04 -9.41
CA GLU A 44 8.62 -13.25 -8.65
C GLU A 44 8.61 -12.43 -7.35
N HIS A 45 8.19 -11.17 -7.43
CA HIS A 45 8.06 -10.31 -6.26
C HIS A 45 7.05 -10.88 -5.25
N MET A 46 5.89 -11.33 -5.73
CA MET A 46 4.85 -11.89 -4.86
C MET A 46 5.33 -13.17 -4.16
N GLU A 47 6.06 -14.02 -4.86
CA GLU A 47 6.67 -15.21 -4.24
C GLU A 47 7.73 -14.82 -3.20
N HIS A 48 8.51 -13.79 -3.49
CA HIS A 48 9.51 -13.29 -2.55
C HIS A 48 8.86 -12.78 -1.26
N VAL A 49 7.80 -11.96 -1.35
CA VAL A 49 7.16 -11.41 -0.15
C VAL A 49 6.54 -12.49 0.73
N LEU A 50 6.12 -13.63 0.16
CA LEU A 50 5.62 -14.76 0.94
C LEU A 50 6.70 -15.41 1.81
N THR A 51 7.98 -15.19 1.48
CA THR A 51 9.11 -15.73 2.25
C THR A 51 9.59 -14.79 3.35
N ILE A 52 9.13 -13.53 3.35
CA ILE A 52 9.56 -12.55 4.36
C ILE A 52 8.85 -12.86 5.67
N ARG A 53 9.65 -13.16 6.70
CA ARG A 53 9.15 -13.40 8.04
C ARG A 53 8.55 -12.10 8.60
N GLU A 54 7.40 -12.21 9.27
CA GLU A 54 6.69 -11.09 9.88
C GLU A 54 6.05 -10.11 8.89
N ALA A 55 6.10 -10.42 7.59
CA ALA A 55 5.34 -9.66 6.60
C ALA A 55 3.98 -10.33 6.38
N ASP A 56 2.93 -9.53 6.38
CA ASP A 56 1.54 -9.98 6.18
C ASP A 56 0.89 -9.19 5.06
N HIS A 57 0.16 -9.88 4.21
CA HIS A 57 -0.58 -9.30 3.09
C HIS A 57 -2.05 -9.69 3.13
N TRP A 58 -2.92 -8.70 2.95
CA TRP A 58 -4.36 -8.88 2.91
C TRP A 58 -4.97 -8.33 1.64
N ALA A 59 -6.01 -8.99 1.17
CA ALA A 59 -6.92 -8.45 0.18
C ALA A 59 -7.90 -7.53 0.90
N VAL A 60 -8.16 -6.36 0.30
CA VAL A 60 -9.22 -5.45 0.72
C VAL A 60 -10.41 -5.71 -0.18
N THR A 61 -11.56 -5.99 0.41
CA THR A 61 -12.78 -6.31 -0.34
C THR A 61 -13.93 -5.37 0.04
N ASP A 62 -14.87 -5.22 -0.88
CA ASP A 62 -16.11 -4.50 -0.61
C ASP A 62 -17.16 -5.42 0.05
N GLY A 63 -18.39 -4.91 0.21
CA GLY A 63 -19.49 -5.65 0.83
C GLY A 63 -19.91 -6.91 0.08
N ASP A 64 -19.63 -6.99 -1.22
CA ASP A 64 -19.93 -8.14 -2.06
C ASP A 64 -18.78 -9.15 -2.15
N GLY A 65 -17.67 -8.87 -1.49
CA GLY A 65 -16.48 -9.70 -1.53
C GLY A 65 -15.58 -9.45 -2.74
N THR A 66 -15.86 -8.42 -3.53
CA THR A 66 -15.01 -8.05 -4.66
C THR A 66 -13.73 -7.42 -4.16
N LEU A 67 -12.58 -7.86 -4.69
CA LEU A 67 -11.28 -7.28 -4.36
C LEU A 67 -11.20 -5.87 -4.91
N VAL A 68 -10.96 -4.90 -4.02
CA VAL A 68 -10.80 -3.48 -4.37
C VAL A 68 -9.41 -2.96 -4.11
N GLY A 69 -8.59 -3.73 -3.42
CA GLY A 69 -7.22 -3.32 -3.11
C GLY A 69 -6.46 -4.35 -2.30
N THR A 70 -5.31 -3.92 -1.82
CA THR A 70 -4.46 -4.68 -0.90
C THR A 70 -4.01 -3.79 0.24
N ILE A 71 -3.65 -4.40 1.36
CA ILE A 71 -2.98 -3.75 2.46
C ILE A 71 -1.97 -4.73 3.06
N ALA A 72 -0.83 -4.22 3.47
CA ALA A 72 0.25 -5.06 3.98
C ALA A 72 0.98 -4.36 5.11
N ARG A 73 1.63 -5.16 5.95
CA ARG A 73 2.61 -4.68 6.92
C ARG A 73 3.86 -5.53 6.82
N PHE A 74 5.00 -4.92 7.04
CA PHE A 74 6.29 -5.59 6.92
C PHE A 74 7.32 -4.92 7.84
N PRO A 75 8.40 -5.64 8.22
CA PRO A 75 9.47 -5.03 9.01
C PRO A 75 10.18 -3.94 8.22
N SER A 76 10.34 -2.77 8.83
CA SER A 76 11.17 -1.71 8.27
C SER A 76 12.63 -1.92 8.65
N GLU A 77 13.54 -1.15 8.00
CA GLU A 77 14.97 -1.19 8.31
C GLU A 77 15.28 -0.81 9.76
N GLU A 78 14.41 -0.02 10.39
CA GLU A 78 14.58 0.46 11.75
C GLU A 78 14.00 -0.48 12.82
N GLY A 79 13.52 -1.65 12.40
CA GLY A 79 12.95 -2.62 13.33
C GLY A 79 11.50 -2.38 13.72
N HIS A 80 10.86 -1.36 13.16
CA HIS A 80 9.44 -1.10 13.33
C HIS A 80 8.64 -1.70 12.18
N LEU A 81 7.33 -1.88 12.39
CA LEU A 81 6.44 -2.29 11.29
C LEU A 81 6.09 -1.08 10.43
N GLU A 82 6.09 -1.32 9.13
CA GLU A 82 5.65 -0.33 8.14
C GLU A 82 4.40 -0.86 7.44
N VAL A 83 3.45 0.03 7.16
CA VAL A 83 2.22 -0.33 6.44
C VAL A 83 2.23 0.29 5.05
N THR A 84 1.64 -0.44 4.11
CA THR A 84 1.41 0.04 2.76
C THR A 84 0.06 -0.47 2.27
N TYR A 85 -0.59 0.29 1.40
CA TYR A 85 -1.88 -0.11 0.83
C TYR A 85 -2.02 0.41 -0.59
N TRP A 86 -2.87 -0.26 -1.34
CA TRP A 86 -3.19 0.10 -2.71
C TRP A 86 -4.67 -0.15 -2.95
N ILE A 87 -5.37 0.86 -3.46
CA ILE A 87 -6.78 0.73 -3.84
C ILE A 87 -6.87 0.93 -5.36
N ALA A 88 -7.60 0.03 -6.02
CA ALA A 88 -7.85 0.15 -7.45
C ALA A 88 -8.52 1.49 -7.77
N GLN A 89 -8.08 2.13 -8.84
CA GLN A 89 -8.52 3.48 -9.21
C GLN A 89 -10.05 3.61 -9.28
N ALA A 90 -10.73 2.61 -9.80
CA ALA A 90 -12.19 2.60 -9.90
C ALA A 90 -12.89 2.70 -8.54
N HIS A 91 -12.19 2.43 -7.44
CA HIS A 91 -12.75 2.41 -6.09
C HIS A 91 -12.21 3.54 -5.20
N TRP A 92 -11.49 4.50 -5.77
CA TRP A 92 -11.01 5.66 -5.02
C TRP A 92 -12.17 6.53 -4.51
N GLY A 93 -11.97 7.22 -3.40
CA GLY A 93 -12.94 8.15 -2.84
C GLY A 93 -14.11 7.49 -2.10
N GLN A 94 -14.05 6.18 -1.87
CA GLN A 94 -15.10 5.42 -1.19
C GLN A 94 -14.73 5.04 0.27
N GLY A 95 -13.57 5.45 0.72
CA GLY A 95 -13.12 5.23 2.10
C GLY A 95 -12.54 3.84 2.39
N HIS A 96 -12.29 3.02 1.36
CA HIS A 96 -11.74 1.67 1.56
C HIS A 96 -10.37 1.70 2.24
N ALA A 97 -9.47 2.59 1.81
CA ALA A 97 -8.13 2.70 2.40
C ALA A 97 -8.21 3.05 3.90
N SER A 98 -9.04 4.03 4.26
CA SER A 98 -9.19 4.44 5.66
C SER A 98 -9.73 3.32 6.53
N ARG A 99 -10.73 2.60 6.05
CA ARG A 99 -11.33 1.49 6.83
C ARG A 99 -10.40 0.30 6.92
N ALA A 100 -9.72 -0.05 5.83
CA ALA A 100 -8.74 -1.15 5.84
C ALA A 100 -7.58 -0.84 6.78
N LEU A 101 -7.07 0.39 6.75
CA LEU A 101 -5.99 0.82 7.64
C LEU A 101 -6.43 0.74 9.10
N ALA A 102 -7.64 1.20 9.43
CA ALA A 102 -8.15 1.12 10.79
C ALA A 102 -8.22 -0.33 11.29
N LEU A 103 -8.69 -1.25 10.45
CA LEU A 103 -8.74 -2.68 10.77
C LEU A 103 -7.35 -3.26 11.04
N LEU A 104 -6.38 -2.91 10.19
CA LEU A 104 -5.01 -3.39 10.35
C LEU A 104 -4.34 -2.84 11.61
N LEU A 105 -4.55 -1.56 11.92
CA LEU A 105 -3.95 -0.92 13.08
C LEU A 105 -4.44 -1.49 14.40
N GLU A 106 -5.66 -2.02 14.44
CA GLU A 106 -6.19 -2.70 15.63
C GLU A 106 -5.36 -3.95 16.00
N GLN A 107 -4.67 -4.54 15.03
CA GLN A 107 -3.87 -5.76 15.19
C GLN A 107 -2.38 -5.51 15.09
N THR A 108 -1.95 -4.27 15.13
CA THR A 108 -0.55 -3.91 14.89
C THR A 108 0.00 -3.11 16.07
N ASP A 109 1.13 -3.58 16.61
CA ASP A 109 1.81 -2.89 17.70
C ASP A 109 2.46 -1.61 17.19
N ARG A 110 2.39 -0.58 17.99
CA ARG A 110 3.00 0.72 17.71
C ARG A 110 4.44 0.76 18.20
N PRO A 111 5.31 1.57 17.62
CA PRO A 111 5.03 2.52 16.53
C PRO A 111 4.91 1.85 15.17
N VAL A 112 4.16 2.50 14.28
CA VAL A 112 3.97 2.04 12.90
C VAL A 112 4.42 3.15 11.97
N LEU A 113 5.17 2.80 10.93
CA LEU A 113 5.64 3.73 9.92
C LEU A 113 4.84 3.60 8.63
N ALA A 114 4.80 4.67 7.85
CA ALA A 114 4.25 4.68 6.50
C ALA A 114 5.01 5.69 5.66
N ARG A 115 5.05 5.46 4.36
CA ARG A 115 5.68 6.34 3.39
C ARG A 115 4.69 6.74 2.33
N VAL A 116 4.78 7.97 1.84
CA VAL A 116 3.87 8.48 0.82
C VAL A 116 4.58 9.55 0.00
N ALA A 117 4.35 9.55 -1.32
CA ALA A 117 4.83 10.64 -2.17
C ALA A 117 4.22 11.96 -1.69
N LEU A 118 5.01 13.02 -1.67
CA LEU A 118 4.62 14.31 -1.10
C LEU A 118 3.29 14.83 -1.63
N ASP A 119 3.04 14.67 -2.91
CA ASP A 119 1.86 15.16 -3.61
C ASP A 119 0.72 14.14 -3.73
N ASN A 120 0.87 12.95 -3.14
CA ASN A 120 -0.22 11.98 -3.03
C ASN A 120 -1.12 12.39 -1.86
N LEU A 121 -1.93 13.42 -2.07
CA LEU A 121 -2.74 14.03 -1.03
C LEU A 121 -3.80 13.08 -0.47
N GLY A 122 -4.35 12.22 -1.30
CA GLY A 122 -5.36 11.25 -0.87
C GLY A 122 -4.81 10.27 0.16
N SER A 123 -3.65 9.66 -0.13
CA SER A 123 -2.99 8.75 0.80
C SER A 123 -2.52 9.47 2.07
N ARG A 124 -1.99 10.67 1.92
CA ARG A 124 -1.57 11.48 3.04
C ARG A 124 -2.73 11.76 4.01
N ARG A 125 -3.91 12.11 3.49
CA ARG A 125 -5.11 12.32 4.31
C ARG A 125 -5.53 11.07 5.06
N VAL A 126 -5.47 9.92 4.41
CA VAL A 126 -5.79 8.63 5.03
C VAL A 126 -4.88 8.40 6.24
N LEU A 127 -3.59 8.62 6.08
CA LEU A 127 -2.61 8.43 7.16
C LEU A 127 -2.80 9.45 8.28
N GLU A 128 -2.94 10.73 7.97
CA GLU A 128 -3.11 11.78 8.96
C GLU A 128 -4.41 11.60 9.76
N LYS A 129 -5.48 11.21 9.09
CA LYS A 129 -6.76 10.91 9.75
C LYS A 129 -6.66 9.73 10.70
N ALA A 130 -5.80 8.77 10.42
CA ALA A 130 -5.55 7.63 11.31
C ALA A 130 -4.64 7.99 12.49
N GLY A 131 -4.09 9.20 12.52
CA GLY A 131 -3.22 9.67 13.60
C GLY A 131 -1.74 9.69 13.28
N PHE A 132 -1.35 9.36 12.07
CA PHE A 132 0.06 9.42 11.67
C PHE A 132 0.53 10.88 11.56
N GLU A 133 1.76 11.12 11.99
CA GLU A 133 2.41 12.42 11.90
C GLU A 133 3.67 12.34 11.02
N VAL A 134 3.94 13.40 10.27
CA VAL A 134 5.15 13.49 9.46
C VAL A 134 6.35 13.61 10.38
N VAL A 135 7.30 12.68 10.27
CA VAL A 135 8.52 12.66 11.09
C VAL A 135 9.78 12.86 10.25
N GLY A 136 9.66 12.83 8.94
CA GLY A 136 10.81 13.01 8.07
C GLY A 136 10.41 13.04 6.60
N SER A 137 11.41 13.21 5.76
CA SER A 137 11.24 13.15 4.32
C SER A 137 12.50 12.58 3.67
N ASN A 138 12.33 12.09 2.45
CA ASN A 138 13.42 11.55 1.65
C ASN A 138 13.16 11.94 0.19
N ARG A 139 14.21 11.93 -0.62
CA ARG A 139 14.09 12.18 -2.05
C ARG A 139 14.82 11.09 -2.79
N ASP A 140 14.13 10.41 -3.68
CA ASP A 140 14.66 9.28 -4.41
C ASP A 140 14.01 9.17 -5.79
N TYR A 141 14.63 8.38 -6.65
CA TYR A 141 14.07 8.09 -7.95
C TYR A 141 12.77 7.30 -7.80
N ALA A 142 11.69 7.81 -8.40
CA ALA A 142 10.38 7.18 -8.39
C ALA A 142 10.11 6.52 -9.74
N PRO A 143 10.18 5.18 -9.84
CA PRO A 143 9.94 4.47 -11.10
C PRO A 143 8.59 4.79 -11.76
N GLY A 144 7.54 4.99 -10.95
CA GLY A 144 6.21 5.32 -11.44
C GLY A 144 6.10 6.70 -12.09
N ARG A 145 7.09 7.55 -11.91
CA ARG A 145 7.15 8.92 -12.48
C ARG A 145 8.35 9.15 -13.37
N HIS A 146 9.29 8.21 -13.41
CA HIS A 146 10.56 8.37 -14.12
C HIS A 146 11.30 9.65 -13.72
N ALA A 147 11.26 10.00 -12.43
CA ALA A 147 11.83 11.23 -11.90
C ALA A 147 12.12 11.14 -10.41
N GLU A 148 13.05 11.97 -9.95
CA GLU A 148 13.26 12.17 -8.52
C GLU A 148 11.98 12.71 -7.89
N THR A 149 11.57 12.14 -6.78
CA THR A 149 10.32 12.49 -6.11
C THR A 149 10.54 12.54 -4.60
N GLU A 150 9.99 13.56 -3.96
CA GLU A 150 10.04 13.67 -2.52
C GLU A 150 8.99 12.75 -1.89
N GLU A 151 9.41 12.06 -0.85
CA GLU A 151 8.59 11.11 -0.10
C GLU A 151 8.54 11.56 1.35
N LEU A 152 7.35 11.56 1.94
CA LEU A 152 7.17 11.80 3.36
C LEU A 152 7.24 10.48 4.12
N ILE A 153 7.84 10.54 5.31
CA ILE A 153 7.86 9.44 6.26
C ILE A 153 6.96 9.84 7.41
N LEU A 154 5.95 9.01 7.70
CA LEU A 154 4.98 9.26 8.75
C LEU A 154 5.06 8.16 9.81
N ARG A 155 4.66 8.50 11.02
CA ARG A 155 4.71 7.59 12.15
C ARG A 155 3.44 7.71 12.99
N LEU A 156 2.91 6.57 13.39
CA LEU A 156 1.88 6.43 14.41
C LEU A 156 2.56 5.93 15.68
N SER A 157 2.67 6.81 16.64
CA SER A 157 3.34 6.51 17.92
C SER A 157 2.48 5.72 18.89
#